data_672c97d062664a2a59020cfc83f08629
#
_entry.id   672c97d062664a2a59020cfc83f08629
#
_cell.length_a   1.000
_cell.length_b   1.000
_cell.length_c   1.000
_cell.angle_alpha   90.00
_cell.angle_beta   90.00
_cell.angle_gamma   90.00
#
_symmetry.space_group_name_H-M   'P 1'
#
loop_
_entity.id
_entity.type
_entity.pdbx_description
1 polymer ?
#
loop_
_entity_poly.entity_id
_entity_poly.type
_entity_poly.pdbx_seq_one_letter_code
_entity_poly.pdbx_strand_id
1 'polypeptide(L)'
;MGISNIAVVGLGYVGLPLAVALAKHGPVTGYDHDPVRIRELQDGHDRTGEVEREILAGAGIRLTIEGAALAGHDLYIITVPTPVDRDNVPDLSAVASACHTIGEVMSAGAIVVLESTVYPGATEEVVGPALARASGMRCGTDFFLGYSPERINPGDRQHTVERLTKVVAGQTPEVTERIAAVYRRLTGGQVFVARDIRTAEAAKAIENAQRDINIAFVNEIAMICQRLGLSVYDVLEAARTKWNFLDFRPGLVGGHCIGVDPFYLAYKAQAVGHEPHIILAGRAVNDAMPRFVVERVAAELEAGARILLLGLTFKENVPDLRNSKAAELALRLAKRGFEVTVHDPLADIAEAEALYGLTPLAALPAGQVFEAVLGAVPHRAFVRLDGERLAGLLRPGGLLADLKGMWRDLRLPGGYRRWVL
;
A
#
# COMPACT_ATOMS: atom_id res chain seq x y z
N MET A 1 31.71 16.66 -5.51
CA MET A 1 30.73 17.74 -5.74
C MET A 1 29.42 17.34 -5.06
N GLY A 2 28.73 18.29 -4.42
CA GLY A 2 27.42 18.03 -3.80
C GLY A 2 26.33 17.84 -4.85
N ILE A 3 25.25 17.14 -4.47
CA ILE A 3 24.02 17.03 -5.30
C ILE A 3 23.27 18.34 -5.16
N SER A 4 23.00 19.00 -6.29
CA SER A 4 22.30 20.29 -6.37
C SER A 4 20.97 20.24 -7.10
N ASN A 5 20.85 19.38 -8.12
CA ASN A 5 19.65 19.24 -8.95
C ASN A 5 19.09 17.83 -8.83
N ILE A 6 17.83 17.71 -8.40
CA ILE A 6 17.18 16.42 -8.15
C ILE A 6 15.99 16.26 -9.09
N ALA A 7 15.87 15.10 -9.73
CA ALA A 7 14.70 14.68 -10.47
C ALA A 7 14.00 13.54 -9.74
N VAL A 8 12.67 13.65 -9.55
CA VAL A 8 11.81 12.58 -9.02
C VAL A 8 10.95 12.06 -10.17
N VAL A 9 11.05 10.78 -10.45
CA VAL A 9 10.38 10.09 -11.58
C VAL A 9 9.29 9.16 -11.06
N GLY A 10 8.05 9.51 -11.36
CA GLY A 10 6.83 8.94 -10.78
C GLY A 10 6.31 9.82 -9.64
N LEU A 11 5.14 10.44 -9.81
CA LEU A 11 4.57 11.37 -8.83
C LEU A 11 3.28 10.80 -8.21
N GLY A 12 3.33 9.54 -7.79
CA GLY A 12 2.28 8.86 -7.04
C GLY A 12 2.33 9.13 -5.53
N TYR A 13 1.83 8.16 -4.75
CA TYR A 13 1.79 8.19 -3.27
C TYR A 13 3.16 8.37 -2.59
N VAL A 14 4.23 7.97 -3.26
CA VAL A 14 5.61 8.05 -2.76
C VAL A 14 6.31 9.28 -3.32
N GLY A 15 6.31 9.42 -4.65
CA GLY A 15 7.15 10.39 -5.33
C GLY A 15 6.71 11.84 -5.11
N LEU A 16 5.41 12.11 -5.05
CA LEU A 16 4.93 13.48 -4.83
C LEU A 16 5.29 14.01 -3.44
N PRO A 17 4.98 13.32 -2.31
CA PRO A 17 5.42 13.78 -0.99
C PRO A 17 6.93 13.94 -0.87
N LEU A 18 7.70 13.01 -1.47
CA LEU A 18 9.16 13.08 -1.50
C LEU A 18 9.64 14.32 -2.26
N ALA A 19 9.10 14.57 -3.46
CA ALA A 19 9.46 15.74 -4.27
C ALA A 19 9.17 17.06 -3.54
N VAL A 20 8.01 17.16 -2.89
CA VAL A 20 7.62 18.32 -2.06
C VAL A 20 8.59 18.53 -0.90
N ALA A 21 8.95 17.46 -0.20
CA ALA A 21 9.87 17.55 0.93
C ALA A 21 11.30 17.91 0.48
N LEU A 22 11.77 17.35 -0.64
CA LEU A 22 13.09 17.69 -1.22
C LEU A 22 13.15 19.15 -1.73
N ALA A 23 12.04 19.65 -2.28
CA ALA A 23 11.97 21.02 -2.80
C ALA A 23 12.21 22.11 -1.73
N LYS A 24 12.01 21.79 -0.45
CA LYS A 24 12.39 22.67 0.67
C LYS A 24 13.92 22.89 0.79
N HIS A 25 14.71 22.03 0.15
CA HIS A 25 16.18 22.00 0.29
C HIS A 25 16.93 22.31 -1.01
N GLY A 26 16.23 22.50 -2.13
CA GLY A 26 16.84 22.85 -3.41
C GLY A 26 15.90 22.59 -4.60
N PRO A 27 16.35 22.87 -5.82
CA PRO A 27 15.56 22.66 -7.03
C PRO A 27 15.19 21.21 -7.23
N VAL A 28 13.89 20.96 -7.51
CA VAL A 28 13.37 19.61 -7.82
C VAL A 28 12.54 19.67 -9.10
N THR A 29 12.81 18.72 -10.00
CA THR A 29 11.96 18.43 -11.16
C THR A 29 11.18 17.16 -10.89
N GLY A 30 9.85 17.25 -10.90
CA GLY A 30 8.94 16.12 -10.80
C GLY A 30 8.45 15.72 -12.20
N TYR A 31 8.71 14.48 -12.58
CA TYR A 31 8.28 13.90 -13.84
C TYR A 31 7.26 12.79 -13.60
N ASP A 32 6.19 12.80 -14.37
CA ASP A 32 5.29 11.67 -14.51
C ASP A 32 4.92 11.51 -15.99
N HIS A 33 4.75 10.25 -16.42
CA HIS A 33 4.36 9.95 -17.80
C HIS A 33 2.88 10.20 -18.07
N ASP A 34 2.03 10.27 -17.01
CA ASP A 34 0.59 10.53 -17.12
C ASP A 34 0.32 12.04 -17.26
N PRO A 35 -0.13 12.53 -18.44
CA PRO A 35 -0.43 13.94 -18.63
C PRO A 35 -1.62 14.43 -17.81
N VAL A 36 -2.52 13.52 -17.40
CA VAL A 36 -3.64 13.88 -16.52
C VAL A 36 -3.09 14.17 -15.13
N ARG A 37 -2.19 13.32 -14.63
CA ARG A 37 -1.54 13.51 -13.33
C ARG A 37 -0.80 14.85 -13.25
N ILE A 38 0.01 15.17 -14.25
CA ILE A 38 0.75 16.45 -14.27
C ILE A 38 -0.19 17.66 -14.30
N ARG A 39 -1.27 17.62 -15.08
CA ARG A 39 -2.26 18.71 -15.09
C ARG A 39 -2.94 18.89 -13.73
N GLU A 40 -3.40 17.80 -13.11
CA GLU A 40 -3.98 17.85 -11.77
C GLU A 40 -3.04 18.50 -10.76
N LEU A 41 -1.78 18.09 -10.75
CA LEU A 41 -0.77 18.65 -9.84
C LEU A 41 -0.48 20.13 -10.12
N GLN A 42 -0.46 20.54 -11.39
CA GLN A 42 -0.32 21.96 -11.79
C GLN A 42 -1.53 22.80 -11.34
N ASP A 43 -2.72 22.21 -11.33
CA ASP A 43 -3.95 22.84 -10.82
C ASP A 43 -4.05 22.79 -9.27
N GLY A 44 -3.02 22.25 -8.60
CA GLY A 44 -2.95 22.12 -7.15
C GLY A 44 -3.83 21.00 -6.60
N HIS A 45 -4.19 20.01 -7.43
CA HIS A 45 -4.99 18.86 -7.01
C HIS A 45 -4.14 17.58 -6.94
N ASP A 46 -4.08 16.99 -5.76
CA ASP A 46 -3.46 15.67 -5.55
C ASP A 46 -4.55 14.62 -5.34
N ARG A 47 -4.85 13.81 -6.38
CA ARG A 47 -5.82 12.70 -6.30
C ARG A 47 -5.45 11.63 -5.26
N THR A 48 -4.17 11.55 -4.84
CA THR A 48 -3.74 10.60 -3.82
C THR A 48 -4.05 11.07 -2.40
N GLY A 49 -4.32 12.37 -2.21
CA GLY A 49 -4.63 12.96 -0.91
C GLY A 49 -3.47 13.05 0.07
N GLU A 50 -2.24 12.80 -0.40
CA GLU A 50 -1.03 12.82 0.45
C GLU A 50 -0.49 14.25 0.65
N VAL A 51 -0.70 15.16 -0.32
CA VAL A 51 -0.22 16.53 -0.27
C VAL A 51 -1.39 17.52 -0.35
N GLU A 52 -1.49 18.38 0.64
CA GLU A 52 -2.51 19.43 0.66
C GLU A 52 -2.24 20.49 -0.42
N ARG A 53 -3.33 21.09 -0.94
CA ARG A 53 -3.28 22.04 -2.07
C ARG A 53 -2.34 23.20 -1.83
N GLU A 54 -2.39 23.78 -0.65
CA GLU A 54 -1.57 24.94 -0.26
C GLU A 54 -0.07 24.56 -0.20
N ILE A 55 0.24 23.37 0.25
CA ILE A 55 1.61 22.84 0.31
C ILE A 55 2.14 22.60 -1.10
N LEU A 56 1.33 21.98 -1.97
CA LEU A 56 1.69 21.69 -3.36
C LEU A 56 1.94 22.99 -4.14
N ALA A 57 1.06 23.98 -4.03
CA ALA A 57 1.19 25.28 -4.69
C ALA A 57 2.44 26.05 -4.24
N GLY A 58 2.85 25.90 -2.97
CA GLY A 58 4.02 26.57 -2.41
C GLY A 58 5.34 25.81 -2.59
N ALA A 59 5.32 24.58 -3.10
CA ALA A 59 6.49 23.70 -3.09
C ALA A 59 7.59 24.08 -4.11
N GLY A 60 7.25 24.85 -5.16
CA GLY A 60 8.23 25.30 -6.16
C GLY A 60 8.82 24.16 -7.02
N ILE A 61 8.08 23.06 -7.17
CA ILE A 61 8.49 21.90 -7.99
C ILE A 61 8.23 22.21 -9.46
N ARG A 62 9.20 21.93 -10.32
CA ARG A 62 8.99 21.93 -11.76
C ARG A 62 8.30 20.63 -12.19
N LEU A 63 7.01 20.67 -12.47
CA LEU A 63 6.22 19.51 -12.92
C LEU A 63 6.27 19.38 -14.44
N THR A 64 6.54 18.18 -14.97
CA THR A 64 6.67 17.95 -16.41
C THR A 64 6.32 16.51 -16.83
N ILE A 65 5.86 16.39 -18.08
CA ILE A 65 5.74 15.12 -18.82
C ILE A 65 6.91 14.90 -19.80
N GLU A 66 7.75 15.92 -19.97
CA GLU A 66 8.80 15.90 -20.98
C GLU A 66 10.09 15.27 -20.41
N GLY A 67 10.48 14.11 -20.92
CA GLY A 67 11.71 13.43 -20.50
C GLY A 67 12.96 14.28 -20.71
N ALA A 68 13.00 15.09 -21.78
CA ALA A 68 14.10 16.02 -22.05
C ALA A 68 14.34 17.04 -20.93
N ALA A 69 13.31 17.37 -20.15
CA ALA A 69 13.43 18.29 -19.00
C ALA A 69 14.22 17.68 -17.83
N LEU A 70 14.49 16.38 -17.86
CA LEU A 70 15.30 15.66 -16.88
C LEU A 70 16.81 15.76 -17.16
N ALA A 71 17.24 16.39 -18.26
CA ALA A 71 18.65 16.55 -18.59
C ALA A 71 19.40 17.40 -17.53
N GLY A 72 20.65 17.00 -17.24
CA GLY A 72 21.55 17.77 -16.36
C GLY A 72 21.26 17.68 -14.86
N HIS A 73 20.47 16.70 -14.40
CA HIS A 73 20.29 16.42 -12.99
C HIS A 73 21.46 15.58 -12.42
N ASP A 74 21.82 15.85 -11.17
CA ASP A 74 22.87 15.10 -10.46
C ASP A 74 22.34 13.81 -9.84
N LEU A 75 21.06 13.83 -9.43
CA LEU A 75 20.36 12.73 -8.78
C LEU A 75 19.00 12.54 -9.41
N TYR A 76 18.74 11.30 -9.79
CA TYR A 76 17.43 10.81 -10.23
C TYR A 76 16.88 9.85 -9.18
N ILE A 77 15.64 10.04 -8.76
CA ILE A 77 14.96 9.16 -7.81
C ILE A 77 13.76 8.54 -8.50
N ILE A 78 13.75 7.21 -8.62
CA ILE A 78 12.68 6.43 -9.26
C ILE A 78 11.71 5.96 -8.18
N THR A 79 10.43 6.38 -8.31
CA THR A 79 9.34 6.08 -7.37
C THR A 79 8.10 5.53 -8.09
N VAL A 80 8.31 4.88 -9.22
CA VAL A 80 7.24 4.28 -10.03
C VAL A 80 6.69 3.00 -9.38
N PRO A 81 5.43 2.60 -9.70
CA PRO A 81 4.84 1.39 -9.13
C PRO A 81 5.57 0.12 -9.60
N THR A 82 5.56 -0.88 -8.73
CA THR A 82 6.14 -2.20 -8.97
C THR A 82 5.11 -3.26 -8.54
N PRO A 83 4.08 -3.54 -9.35
CA PRO A 83 3.08 -4.56 -9.06
C PRO A 83 3.63 -5.97 -9.30
N VAL A 84 2.82 -6.98 -8.96
CA VAL A 84 2.99 -8.35 -9.44
C VAL A 84 1.93 -8.65 -10.49
N ASP A 85 2.26 -9.57 -11.41
CA ASP A 85 1.31 -10.08 -12.39
C ASP A 85 0.35 -11.12 -11.78
N ARG A 86 -0.45 -11.79 -12.63
CA ARG A 86 -1.44 -12.78 -12.21
C ARG A 86 -0.80 -14.05 -11.62
N ASP A 87 0.45 -14.31 -11.94
CA ASP A 87 1.23 -15.44 -11.43
C ASP A 87 2.10 -15.05 -10.22
N ASN A 88 1.87 -13.84 -9.67
CA ASN A 88 2.61 -13.25 -8.57
C ASN A 88 4.11 -13.01 -8.88
N VAL A 89 4.44 -12.86 -10.16
CA VAL A 89 5.80 -12.50 -10.61
C VAL A 89 5.94 -10.97 -10.61
N PRO A 90 7.05 -10.42 -10.09
CA PRO A 90 7.33 -8.99 -10.10
C PRO A 90 7.28 -8.37 -11.51
N ASP A 91 6.44 -7.36 -11.72
CA ASP A 91 6.42 -6.56 -12.95
C ASP A 91 7.24 -5.28 -12.74
N LEU A 92 8.41 -5.24 -13.36
CA LEU A 92 9.33 -4.10 -13.34
C LEU A 92 9.29 -3.27 -14.63
N SER A 93 8.25 -3.40 -15.45
CA SER A 93 8.10 -2.68 -16.71
C SER A 93 8.12 -1.16 -16.54
N ALA A 94 7.44 -0.64 -15.50
CA ALA A 94 7.46 0.78 -15.18
C ALA A 94 8.87 1.26 -14.76
N VAL A 95 9.61 0.45 -14.01
CA VAL A 95 11.01 0.74 -13.66
C VAL A 95 11.88 0.77 -14.90
N ALA A 96 11.73 -0.20 -15.82
CA ALA A 96 12.47 -0.24 -17.07
C ALA A 96 12.16 0.98 -17.96
N SER A 97 10.90 1.41 -18.03
CA SER A 97 10.48 2.62 -18.75
C SER A 97 11.09 3.89 -18.14
N ALA A 98 11.09 4.02 -16.80
CA ALA A 98 11.72 5.14 -16.11
C ALA A 98 13.24 5.18 -16.37
N CYS A 99 13.89 4.01 -16.35
CA CYS A 99 15.31 3.89 -16.68
C CYS A 99 15.62 4.30 -18.14
N HIS A 100 14.74 3.95 -19.09
CA HIS A 100 14.88 4.39 -20.47
C HIS A 100 14.82 5.93 -20.58
N THR A 101 13.77 6.55 -20.02
CA THR A 101 13.60 8.00 -20.01
C THR A 101 14.80 8.74 -19.37
N ILE A 102 15.30 8.23 -18.25
CA ILE A 102 16.46 8.82 -17.55
C ILE A 102 17.73 8.60 -18.39
N GLY A 103 17.94 7.38 -18.90
CA GLY A 103 19.14 7.01 -19.63
C GLY A 103 19.39 7.84 -20.89
N GLU A 104 18.32 8.24 -21.60
CA GLU A 104 18.44 9.07 -22.80
C GLU A 104 18.98 10.48 -22.52
N VAL A 105 18.88 10.98 -21.28
CA VAL A 105 19.15 12.39 -20.94
C VAL A 105 20.17 12.58 -19.82
N MET A 106 20.50 11.54 -19.07
CA MET A 106 21.42 11.67 -17.94
C MET A 106 22.87 11.93 -18.42
N SER A 107 23.63 12.64 -17.59
CA SER A 107 25.02 12.96 -17.84
C SER A 107 25.96 12.06 -17.04
N ALA A 108 27.23 11.98 -17.46
CA ALA A 108 28.26 11.27 -16.70
C ALA A 108 28.39 11.85 -15.27
N GLY A 109 28.57 10.97 -14.29
CA GLY A 109 28.62 11.32 -12.86
C GLY A 109 27.26 11.35 -12.15
N ALA A 110 26.15 11.13 -12.89
CA ALA A 110 24.82 11.05 -12.32
C ALA A 110 24.67 9.86 -11.37
N ILE A 111 23.83 10.03 -10.36
CA ILE A 111 23.40 8.96 -9.45
C ILE A 111 21.91 8.68 -9.71
N VAL A 112 21.55 7.41 -9.85
CA VAL A 112 20.16 6.97 -9.95
C VAL A 112 19.80 6.14 -8.72
N VAL A 113 18.86 6.62 -7.91
CA VAL A 113 18.36 5.96 -6.71
C VAL A 113 17.00 5.35 -7.01
N LEU A 114 16.85 4.07 -6.76
CA LEU A 114 15.55 3.41 -6.78
C LEU A 114 14.93 3.50 -5.37
N GLU A 115 13.70 4.02 -5.26
CA GLU A 115 12.91 3.96 -4.02
C GLU A 115 11.74 2.96 -4.11
N SER A 116 11.35 2.55 -5.32
CA SER A 116 10.32 1.53 -5.51
C SER A 116 10.71 0.23 -4.83
N THR A 117 9.74 -0.47 -4.26
CA THR A 117 9.98 -1.78 -3.64
C THR A 117 10.33 -2.81 -4.70
N VAL A 118 11.42 -3.53 -4.47
CA VAL A 118 11.91 -4.58 -5.37
C VAL A 118 12.51 -5.75 -4.59
N TYR A 119 12.80 -6.87 -5.28
CA TYR A 119 13.54 -7.98 -4.68
C TYR A 119 15.05 -7.65 -4.53
N PRO A 120 15.74 -8.27 -3.56
CA PRO A 120 17.17 -8.06 -3.36
C PRO A 120 17.99 -8.37 -4.62
N GLY A 121 18.73 -7.37 -5.10
CA GLY A 121 19.55 -7.41 -6.31
C GLY A 121 18.93 -6.71 -7.52
N ALA A 122 17.65 -6.34 -7.50
CA ALA A 122 16.96 -5.77 -8.66
C ALA A 122 17.59 -4.45 -9.14
N THR A 123 18.02 -3.59 -8.23
CA THR A 123 18.68 -2.33 -8.61
C THR A 123 19.93 -2.57 -9.46
N GLU A 124 20.73 -3.56 -9.08
CA GLU A 124 21.97 -3.89 -9.81
C GLU A 124 21.68 -4.77 -11.05
N GLU A 125 20.75 -5.72 -10.97
CA GLU A 125 20.45 -6.70 -12.02
C GLU A 125 19.54 -6.16 -13.12
N VAL A 126 18.67 -5.18 -12.81
CA VAL A 126 17.66 -4.65 -13.74
C VAL A 126 17.90 -3.17 -14.06
N VAL A 127 17.98 -2.30 -13.02
CA VAL A 127 18.10 -0.85 -13.22
C VAL A 127 19.43 -0.48 -13.87
N GLY A 128 20.54 -1.00 -13.38
CA GLY A 128 21.87 -0.74 -13.93
C GLY A 128 21.98 -1.09 -15.43
N PRO A 129 21.66 -2.32 -15.85
CA PRO A 129 21.66 -2.70 -17.26
C PRO A 129 20.66 -1.91 -18.12
N ALA A 130 19.49 -1.53 -17.59
CA ALA A 130 18.50 -0.75 -18.34
C ALA A 130 19.02 0.66 -18.63
N LEU A 131 19.57 1.34 -17.64
CA LEU A 131 20.21 2.65 -17.78
C LEU A 131 21.43 2.60 -18.72
N ALA A 132 22.29 1.58 -18.59
CA ALA A 132 23.46 1.42 -19.44
C ALA A 132 23.06 1.25 -20.93
N ARG A 133 22.02 0.47 -21.21
CA ARG A 133 21.50 0.32 -22.58
C ARG A 133 20.93 1.61 -23.16
N ALA A 134 20.19 2.36 -22.35
CA ALA A 134 19.54 3.60 -22.80
C ALA A 134 20.54 4.75 -23.01
N SER A 135 21.55 4.85 -22.15
CA SER A 135 22.53 5.94 -22.16
C SER A 135 23.79 5.66 -22.99
N GLY A 136 24.10 4.38 -23.23
CA GLY A 136 25.41 3.97 -23.78
C GLY A 136 26.57 4.09 -22.76
N MET A 137 26.29 4.45 -21.51
CA MET A 137 27.28 4.65 -20.45
C MET A 137 27.48 3.37 -19.61
N ARG A 138 28.61 3.29 -18.90
CA ARG A 138 28.97 2.14 -18.05
C ARG A 138 28.54 2.38 -16.61
N CYS A 139 27.70 1.51 -16.11
CA CYS A 139 27.28 1.50 -14.70
C CYS A 139 28.50 1.28 -13.77
N GLY A 140 28.59 2.03 -12.69
CA GLY A 140 29.68 1.98 -11.72
C GLY A 140 30.97 2.71 -12.16
N THR A 141 30.96 3.34 -13.34
CA THR A 141 32.08 4.15 -13.86
C THR A 141 31.60 5.50 -14.34
N ASP A 142 30.65 5.52 -15.27
CA ASP A 142 30.16 6.75 -15.88
C ASP A 142 28.89 7.25 -15.17
N PHE A 143 28.10 6.37 -14.55
CA PHE A 143 27.00 6.68 -13.65
C PHE A 143 26.93 5.67 -12.51
N PHE A 144 26.18 5.98 -11.45
CA PHE A 144 26.13 5.17 -10.23
C PHE A 144 24.73 4.90 -9.77
N LEU A 145 24.54 3.78 -9.04
CA LEU A 145 23.27 3.35 -8.48
C LEU A 145 23.20 3.55 -6.97
N GLY A 146 22.01 3.75 -6.49
CA GLY A 146 21.67 3.68 -5.09
C GLY A 146 20.28 3.12 -4.85
N TYR A 147 19.99 2.80 -3.61
CA TYR A 147 18.68 2.35 -3.16
C TYR A 147 18.32 3.03 -1.83
N SER A 148 17.08 3.48 -1.73
CA SER A 148 16.53 4.01 -0.49
C SER A 148 15.05 3.67 -0.41
N PRO A 149 14.63 2.63 0.33
CA PRO A 149 13.24 2.21 0.35
C PRO A 149 12.31 3.28 0.92
N GLU A 150 11.12 3.38 0.33
CA GLU A 150 10.07 4.16 0.95
C GLU A 150 9.43 3.39 2.11
N ARG A 151 9.22 4.10 3.22
CA ARG A 151 8.69 3.55 4.48
C ARG A 151 7.44 4.30 4.98
N ILE A 152 6.91 5.23 4.19
CA ILE A 152 5.65 5.94 4.49
C ILE A 152 4.50 4.92 4.47
N ASN A 153 3.59 5.08 5.42
CA ASN A 153 2.35 4.34 5.45
C ASN A 153 1.23 5.29 4.95
N PRO A 154 0.61 5.04 3.78
CA PRO A 154 -0.41 5.92 3.24
C PRO A 154 -1.48 6.30 4.28
N GLY A 155 -1.81 7.61 4.34
CA GLY A 155 -2.73 8.17 5.32
C GLY A 155 -2.15 8.41 6.72
N ASP A 156 -0.89 8.07 6.99
CA ASP A 156 -0.21 8.34 8.27
C ASP A 156 0.41 9.75 8.27
N ARG A 157 -0.25 10.67 8.95
CA ARG A 157 0.22 12.07 9.06
C ARG A 157 1.27 12.28 10.17
N GLN A 158 1.55 11.28 11.00
CA GLN A 158 2.54 11.37 12.07
C GLN A 158 3.93 10.96 11.60
N HIS A 159 4.01 9.89 10.79
CA HIS A 159 5.25 9.33 10.27
C HIS A 159 5.47 9.79 8.81
N THR A 160 5.72 11.10 8.65
CA THR A 160 6.03 11.69 7.34
C THR A 160 7.44 11.32 6.89
N VAL A 161 7.75 11.53 5.60
CA VAL A 161 9.08 11.26 5.04
C VAL A 161 10.20 11.97 5.80
N GLU A 162 9.91 13.12 6.39
CA GLU A 162 10.87 13.93 7.17
C GLU A 162 11.13 13.37 8.58
N ARG A 163 10.24 12.53 9.10
CA ARG A 163 10.32 11.99 10.48
C ARG A 163 10.75 10.54 10.54
N LEU A 164 10.77 9.85 9.41
CA LEU A 164 11.19 8.46 9.34
C LEU A 164 12.70 8.34 9.14
N THR A 165 13.31 7.35 9.77
CA THR A 165 14.67 6.98 9.44
C THR A 165 14.72 6.42 8.03
N LYS A 166 15.39 7.10 7.10
CA LYS A 166 15.62 6.58 5.74
C LYS A 166 16.80 5.61 5.75
N VAL A 167 16.58 4.45 5.11
CA VAL A 167 17.66 3.50 4.83
C VAL A 167 18.26 3.90 3.49
N VAL A 168 19.59 3.97 3.39
CA VAL A 168 20.29 4.33 2.15
C VAL A 168 21.45 3.39 1.88
N ALA A 169 21.69 3.10 0.61
CA ALA A 169 22.87 2.41 0.13
C ALA A 169 23.22 2.89 -1.28
N GLY A 170 24.49 2.85 -1.62
CA GLY A 170 25.03 3.17 -2.94
C GLY A 170 26.07 2.14 -3.36
N GLN A 171 26.44 2.15 -4.63
CA GLN A 171 27.43 1.20 -5.19
C GLN A 171 28.83 1.34 -4.61
N THR A 172 29.18 2.54 -4.14
CA THR A 172 30.47 2.80 -3.47
C THR A 172 30.24 3.61 -2.19
N PRO A 173 31.20 3.61 -1.25
CA PRO A 173 31.10 4.45 -0.04
C PRO A 173 30.88 5.93 -0.36
N GLU A 174 31.54 6.47 -1.39
CA GLU A 174 31.42 7.87 -1.82
C GLU A 174 30.01 8.16 -2.36
N VAL A 175 29.45 7.26 -3.17
CA VAL A 175 28.07 7.37 -3.69
C VAL A 175 27.07 7.27 -2.54
N THR A 176 27.28 6.33 -1.63
CA THR A 176 26.45 6.18 -0.42
C THR A 176 26.42 7.45 0.41
N GLU A 177 27.59 8.08 0.65
CA GLU A 177 27.66 9.31 1.43
C GLU A 177 26.98 10.49 0.71
N ARG A 178 27.12 10.60 -0.61
CA ARG A 178 26.41 11.61 -1.42
C ARG A 178 24.89 11.47 -1.31
N ILE A 179 24.37 10.24 -1.41
CA ILE A 179 22.95 9.93 -1.23
C ILE A 179 22.53 10.24 0.22
N ALA A 180 23.27 9.73 1.19
CA ALA A 180 22.99 9.95 2.61
C ALA A 180 22.93 11.43 2.97
N ALA A 181 23.80 12.26 2.39
CA ALA A 181 23.79 13.71 2.62
C ALA A 181 22.49 14.39 2.17
N VAL A 182 21.87 13.91 1.04
CA VAL A 182 20.55 14.40 0.59
C VAL A 182 19.47 14.00 1.60
N TYR A 183 19.41 12.74 1.97
CA TYR A 183 18.37 12.25 2.89
C TYR A 183 18.55 12.75 4.33
N ARG A 184 19.77 13.01 4.80
CA ARG A 184 19.99 13.66 6.11
C ARG A 184 19.41 15.07 6.15
N ARG A 185 19.52 15.84 5.07
CA ARG A 185 18.87 17.17 4.99
C ARG A 185 17.35 17.03 5.05
N LEU A 186 16.80 16.03 4.38
CA LEU A 186 15.37 15.75 4.36
C LEU A 186 14.83 15.33 5.74
N THR A 187 15.53 14.43 6.45
CA THR A 187 15.05 13.77 7.69
C THR A 187 15.62 14.38 8.98
N GLY A 188 16.28 15.53 8.91
CA GLY A 188 16.94 16.09 10.08
C GLY A 188 18.06 15.19 10.65
N GLY A 189 18.70 14.38 9.80
CA GLY A 189 19.83 13.52 10.17
C GLY A 189 19.46 12.05 10.39
N GLN A 190 18.21 11.67 10.34
CA GLN A 190 17.75 10.28 10.58
C GLN A 190 17.99 9.40 9.34
N VAL A 191 19.22 8.93 9.18
CA VAL A 191 19.61 8.04 8.07
C VAL A 191 20.36 6.83 8.63
N PHE A 192 19.93 5.65 8.21
CA PHE A 192 20.65 4.40 8.40
C PHE A 192 21.37 4.03 7.10
N VAL A 193 22.69 3.98 7.14
CA VAL A 193 23.50 3.53 6.00
C VAL A 193 23.59 2.02 6.03
N ALA A 194 22.96 1.37 5.07
CA ALA A 194 23.04 -0.07 4.91
C ALA A 194 24.39 -0.47 4.30
N ARG A 195 24.81 -1.71 4.54
CA ARG A 195 26.08 -2.26 4.07
C ARG A 195 26.23 -2.18 2.54
N ASP A 196 25.16 -2.50 1.84
CA ASP A 196 25.07 -2.53 0.38
C ASP A 196 23.62 -2.39 -0.09
N ILE A 197 23.44 -2.22 -1.39
CA ILE A 197 22.12 -2.04 -2.03
C ILE A 197 21.21 -3.25 -1.75
N ARG A 198 21.69 -4.48 -1.88
CA ARG A 198 20.91 -5.71 -1.66
C ARG A 198 20.41 -5.83 -0.22
N THR A 199 21.22 -5.41 0.73
CA THR A 199 20.82 -5.35 2.15
C THR A 199 19.67 -4.37 2.37
N ALA A 200 19.71 -3.19 1.74
CA ALA A 200 18.65 -2.19 1.86
C ALA A 200 17.34 -2.66 1.18
N GLU A 201 17.43 -3.29 0.01
CA GLU A 201 16.30 -3.92 -0.69
C GLU A 201 15.67 -5.04 0.14
N ALA A 202 16.50 -5.94 0.70
CA ALA A 202 16.05 -7.03 1.55
C ALA A 202 15.33 -6.53 2.80
N ALA A 203 15.85 -5.47 3.44
CA ALA A 203 15.24 -4.90 4.63
C ALA A 203 13.79 -4.46 4.35
N LYS A 204 13.55 -3.79 3.21
CA LYS A 204 12.20 -3.36 2.81
C LYS A 204 11.26 -4.54 2.58
N ALA A 205 11.68 -5.54 1.82
CA ALA A 205 10.87 -6.71 1.53
C ALA A 205 10.53 -7.50 2.82
N ILE A 206 11.49 -7.61 3.75
CA ILE A 206 11.30 -8.29 5.04
C ILE A 206 10.32 -7.54 5.94
N GLU A 207 10.35 -6.20 6.01
CA GLU A 207 9.41 -5.42 6.82
C GLU A 207 7.95 -5.73 6.48
N ASN A 208 7.62 -5.80 5.20
CA ASN A 208 6.27 -6.08 4.75
C ASN A 208 5.91 -7.57 4.81
N ALA A 209 6.83 -8.47 4.48
CA ALA A 209 6.63 -9.91 4.63
C ALA A 209 6.40 -10.30 6.10
N GLN A 210 7.16 -9.73 7.03
CA GLN A 210 6.99 -9.94 8.48
C GLN A 210 5.60 -9.52 8.95
N ARG A 211 5.10 -8.37 8.49
CA ARG A 211 3.77 -7.89 8.82
C ARG A 211 2.69 -8.80 8.25
N ASP A 212 2.82 -9.20 7.00
CA ASP A 212 1.90 -10.11 6.32
C ASP A 212 1.78 -11.46 7.04
N ILE A 213 2.91 -12.08 7.40
CA ILE A 213 2.98 -13.36 8.12
C ILE A 213 2.33 -13.24 9.51
N ASN A 214 2.58 -12.15 10.24
CA ASN A 214 1.97 -11.96 11.56
C ASN A 214 0.45 -11.78 11.48
N ILE A 215 -0.06 -11.09 10.44
CA ILE A 215 -1.50 -11.00 10.22
C ILE A 215 -2.06 -12.37 9.82
N ALA A 216 -1.36 -13.13 8.97
CA ALA A 216 -1.77 -14.47 8.58
C ALA A 216 -1.87 -15.41 9.80
N PHE A 217 -0.89 -15.35 10.69
CA PHE A 217 -0.92 -16.10 11.96
C PHE A 217 -2.17 -15.76 12.76
N VAL A 218 -2.48 -14.47 12.95
CA VAL A 218 -3.66 -14.07 13.73
C VAL A 218 -4.96 -14.39 12.99
N ASN A 219 -4.99 -14.35 11.66
CA ASN A 219 -6.12 -14.80 10.85
C ASN A 219 -6.38 -16.29 11.06
N GLU A 220 -5.35 -17.12 11.06
CA GLU A 220 -5.48 -18.55 11.35
C GLU A 220 -5.97 -18.80 12.77
N ILE A 221 -5.45 -18.07 13.76
CA ILE A 221 -5.96 -18.11 15.14
C ILE A 221 -7.44 -17.72 15.21
N ALA A 222 -7.87 -16.70 14.44
CA ALA A 222 -9.29 -16.32 14.39
C ALA A 222 -10.15 -17.47 13.82
N MET A 223 -9.71 -18.15 12.77
CA MET A 223 -10.41 -19.33 12.23
C MET A 223 -10.48 -20.48 13.22
N ILE A 224 -9.43 -20.71 14.00
CA ILE A 224 -9.39 -21.73 15.08
C ILE A 224 -10.36 -21.34 16.20
N CYS A 225 -10.30 -20.09 16.68
CA CYS A 225 -11.18 -19.58 17.74
C CYS A 225 -12.66 -19.71 17.34
N GLN A 226 -13.02 -19.41 16.11
CA GLN A 226 -14.39 -19.59 15.60
C GLN A 226 -14.88 -21.06 15.74
N ARG A 227 -14.03 -22.04 15.47
CA ARG A 227 -14.36 -23.47 15.60
C ARG A 227 -14.46 -23.89 17.06
N LEU A 228 -13.74 -23.25 17.94
CA LEU A 228 -13.73 -23.51 19.38
C LEU A 228 -14.82 -22.74 20.13
N GLY A 229 -15.57 -21.86 19.47
CA GLY A 229 -16.55 -20.99 20.12
C GLY A 229 -15.92 -19.89 21.00
N LEU A 230 -14.67 -19.51 20.70
CA LEU A 230 -13.92 -18.47 21.42
C LEU A 230 -13.93 -17.16 20.64
N SER A 231 -13.89 -16.03 21.36
CA SER A 231 -13.61 -14.74 20.77
C SER A 231 -12.10 -14.59 20.58
N VAL A 232 -11.65 -14.38 19.32
CA VAL A 232 -10.23 -14.12 19.05
C VAL A 232 -9.74 -12.85 19.72
N TYR A 233 -10.58 -11.85 19.85
CA TYR A 233 -10.22 -10.57 20.49
C TYR A 233 -9.96 -10.74 21.99
N ASP A 234 -10.77 -11.55 22.68
CA ASP A 234 -10.56 -11.84 24.11
C ASP A 234 -9.30 -12.67 24.33
N VAL A 235 -9.03 -13.64 23.42
CA VAL A 235 -7.79 -14.42 23.43
C VAL A 235 -6.57 -13.54 23.22
N LEU A 236 -6.63 -12.63 22.24
CA LEU A 236 -5.54 -11.69 21.95
C LEU A 236 -5.37 -10.68 23.09
N GLU A 237 -6.44 -10.23 23.72
CA GLU A 237 -6.39 -9.34 24.87
C GLU A 237 -5.68 -10.01 26.06
N ALA A 238 -5.97 -11.27 26.32
CA ALA A 238 -5.25 -12.05 27.34
C ALA A 238 -3.78 -12.26 26.96
N ALA A 239 -3.49 -12.63 25.70
CA ALA A 239 -2.14 -12.89 25.23
C ALA A 239 -1.23 -11.65 25.30
N ARG A 240 -1.74 -10.46 24.97
CA ARG A 240 -0.93 -9.22 24.98
C ARG A 240 -0.60 -8.71 26.37
N THR A 241 -1.12 -9.32 27.44
CA THR A 241 -0.64 -9.06 28.80
C THR A 241 0.81 -9.47 28.97
N LYS A 242 1.31 -10.36 28.09
CA LYS A 242 2.72 -10.70 28.05
C LYS A 242 3.52 -9.63 27.31
N TRP A 243 4.54 -9.10 27.95
CA TRP A 243 5.33 -7.94 27.52
C TRP A 243 5.95 -8.05 26.11
N ASN A 244 6.23 -9.25 25.61
CA ASN A 244 6.83 -9.48 24.30
C ASN A 244 5.85 -10.03 23.25
N PHE A 245 4.54 -9.97 23.51
CA PHE A 245 3.53 -10.36 22.52
C PHE A 245 3.33 -9.23 21.50
N LEU A 246 3.33 -9.57 20.21
CA LEU A 246 3.09 -8.62 19.14
C LEU A 246 1.59 -8.49 18.86
N ASP A 247 1.01 -7.32 19.10
CA ASP A 247 -0.43 -7.07 18.98
C ASP A 247 -0.86 -6.86 17.52
N PHE A 248 -0.93 -7.94 16.75
CA PHE A 248 -1.55 -7.98 15.44
C PHE A 248 -3.04 -8.34 15.55
N ARG A 249 -3.84 -7.88 14.60
CA ARG A 249 -5.29 -8.08 14.57
C ARG A 249 -5.69 -8.83 13.31
N PRO A 250 -6.76 -9.69 13.36
CA PRO A 250 -7.26 -10.37 12.18
C PRO A 250 -7.93 -9.39 11.21
N GLY A 251 -8.09 -9.82 9.97
CA GLY A 251 -8.83 -9.09 8.95
C GLY A 251 -8.33 -9.32 7.54
N LEU A 252 -8.93 -8.58 6.61
CA LEU A 252 -8.59 -8.65 5.21
C LEU A 252 -7.25 -7.93 4.95
N VAL A 253 -6.37 -8.54 4.18
CA VAL A 253 -5.05 -8.00 3.82
C VAL A 253 -5.00 -7.73 2.33
N GLY A 254 -5.19 -6.49 1.95
CA GLY A 254 -5.12 -6.00 0.57
C GLY A 254 -4.05 -4.92 0.39
N GLY A 255 -4.24 -4.11 -0.66
CA GLY A 255 -3.35 -3.02 -1.02
C GLY A 255 -2.12 -3.46 -1.81
N HIS A 256 -1.30 -2.48 -2.15
CA HIS A 256 -0.17 -2.65 -3.07
C HIS A 256 1.19 -2.89 -2.37
N CYS A 257 1.21 -2.96 -1.04
CA CYS A 257 2.43 -3.21 -0.27
C CYS A 257 2.36 -4.57 0.44
N ILE A 258 1.56 -4.68 1.52
CA ILE A 258 1.55 -5.90 2.37
C ILE A 258 1.11 -7.13 1.57
N GLY A 259 0.13 -6.97 0.65
CA GLY A 259 -0.36 -8.05 -0.19
C GLY A 259 0.54 -8.41 -1.39
N VAL A 260 1.57 -7.64 -1.66
CA VAL A 260 2.42 -7.73 -2.89
C VAL A 260 3.89 -7.99 -2.57
N ASP A 261 4.49 -7.21 -1.66
CA ASP A 261 5.93 -7.28 -1.39
C ASP A 261 6.43 -8.67 -0.92
N PRO A 262 5.64 -9.51 -0.21
CA PRO A 262 6.06 -10.87 0.10
C PRO A 262 6.39 -11.72 -1.13
N PHE A 263 5.69 -11.48 -2.26
CA PHE A 263 5.97 -12.18 -3.51
C PHE A 263 7.31 -11.81 -4.13
N TYR A 264 7.79 -10.57 -3.92
CA TYR A 264 9.15 -10.18 -4.31
C TYR A 264 10.21 -11.02 -3.64
N LEU A 265 10.06 -11.22 -2.32
CA LEU A 265 10.99 -12.04 -1.55
C LEU A 265 10.86 -13.53 -1.92
N ALA A 266 9.63 -14.00 -2.14
CA ALA A 266 9.38 -15.37 -2.59
C ALA A 266 9.98 -15.64 -3.97
N TYR A 267 9.77 -14.76 -4.94
CA TYR A 267 10.34 -14.83 -6.28
C TYR A 267 11.87 -14.96 -6.24
N LYS A 268 12.53 -14.07 -5.46
CA LYS A 268 13.99 -14.11 -5.36
C LYS A 268 14.50 -15.37 -4.65
N ALA A 269 13.79 -15.80 -3.60
CA ALA A 269 14.13 -17.05 -2.90
C ALA A 269 14.10 -18.25 -3.83
N GLN A 270 13.04 -18.40 -4.63
CA GLN A 270 12.90 -19.47 -5.61
C GLN A 270 13.96 -19.37 -6.70
N ALA A 271 14.27 -18.16 -7.18
CA ALA A 271 15.33 -17.95 -8.18
C ALA A 271 16.73 -18.39 -7.70
N VAL A 272 16.98 -18.39 -6.39
CA VAL A 272 18.23 -18.90 -5.79
C VAL A 272 18.10 -20.33 -5.23
N GLY A 273 17.01 -21.04 -5.56
CA GLY A 273 16.80 -22.45 -5.21
C GLY A 273 16.24 -22.70 -3.79
N HIS A 274 15.67 -21.68 -3.13
CA HIS A 274 15.04 -21.84 -1.81
C HIS A 274 13.52 -21.70 -1.90
N GLU A 275 12.77 -22.70 -1.42
CA GLU A 275 11.31 -22.63 -1.34
C GLU A 275 10.87 -21.86 -0.08
N PRO A 276 10.20 -20.71 -0.22
CA PRO A 276 9.85 -19.82 0.90
C PRO A 276 8.53 -20.23 1.57
N HIS A 277 8.47 -21.39 2.20
CA HIS A 277 7.26 -22.02 2.74
C HIS A 277 6.44 -21.10 3.65
N ILE A 278 7.06 -20.41 4.61
CA ILE A 278 6.36 -19.55 5.58
C ILE A 278 5.71 -18.35 4.89
N ILE A 279 6.42 -17.73 3.95
CA ILE A 279 5.93 -16.57 3.21
C ILE A 279 4.72 -16.95 2.37
N LEU A 280 4.82 -18.04 1.61
CA LEU A 280 3.75 -18.51 0.74
C LEU A 280 2.54 -19.04 1.54
N ALA A 281 2.77 -19.76 2.66
CA ALA A 281 1.70 -20.18 3.55
C ALA A 281 0.97 -18.97 4.16
N GLY A 282 1.70 -17.96 4.62
CA GLY A 282 1.11 -16.73 5.14
C GLY A 282 0.23 -16.03 4.10
N ARG A 283 0.73 -15.88 2.86
CA ARG A 283 -0.08 -15.35 1.76
C ARG A 283 -1.33 -16.16 1.48
N ALA A 284 -1.22 -17.49 1.45
CA ALA A 284 -2.35 -18.39 1.21
C ALA A 284 -3.44 -18.24 2.28
N VAL A 285 -3.07 -18.09 3.56
CA VAL A 285 -4.01 -17.83 4.66
C VAL A 285 -4.71 -16.48 4.46
N ASN A 286 -3.96 -15.39 4.21
CA ASN A 286 -4.52 -14.05 4.03
C ASN A 286 -5.42 -13.97 2.79
N ASP A 287 -5.05 -14.61 1.69
CA ASP A 287 -5.86 -14.66 0.46
C ASP A 287 -7.11 -15.53 0.59
N ALA A 288 -7.14 -16.48 1.53
CA ALA A 288 -8.32 -17.28 1.82
C ALA A 288 -9.37 -16.55 2.68
N MET A 289 -9.03 -15.46 3.34
CA MET A 289 -9.93 -14.76 4.27
C MET A 289 -11.26 -14.30 3.65
N PRO A 290 -11.31 -13.69 2.46
CA PRO A 290 -12.60 -13.34 1.85
C PRO A 290 -13.53 -14.55 1.67
N ARG A 291 -12.97 -15.71 1.27
CA ARG A 291 -13.73 -16.95 1.13
C ARG A 291 -14.25 -17.43 2.49
N PHE A 292 -13.41 -17.42 3.52
CA PHE A 292 -13.81 -17.80 4.88
C PHE A 292 -14.99 -16.95 5.37
N VAL A 293 -14.93 -15.63 5.18
CA VAL A 293 -16.02 -14.71 5.55
C VAL A 293 -17.30 -15.03 4.79
N VAL A 294 -17.21 -15.28 3.47
CA VAL A 294 -18.39 -15.67 2.65
C VAL A 294 -19.04 -16.94 3.16
N GLU A 295 -18.24 -17.99 3.45
CA GLU A 295 -18.74 -19.26 3.96
C GLU A 295 -19.44 -19.07 5.32
N ARG A 296 -18.88 -18.23 6.18
CA ARG A 296 -19.45 -17.94 7.50
C ARG A 296 -20.77 -17.16 7.39
N VAL A 297 -20.84 -16.15 6.53
CA VAL A 297 -22.06 -15.36 6.30
C VAL A 297 -23.13 -16.22 5.64
N ALA A 298 -22.75 -17.07 4.67
CA ALA A 298 -23.68 -17.96 3.99
C ALA A 298 -24.28 -19.04 4.89
N ALA A 299 -23.62 -19.41 5.98
CA ALA A 299 -24.17 -20.32 6.99
C ALA A 299 -25.27 -19.68 7.85
N GLU A 300 -25.37 -18.36 7.87
CA GLU A 300 -26.33 -17.58 8.66
C GLU A 300 -27.51 -17.02 7.84
N LEU A 301 -27.40 -16.99 6.52
CA LEU A 301 -28.35 -16.30 5.64
C LEU A 301 -28.87 -17.24 4.55
N GLU A 302 -30.10 -17.02 4.14
CA GLU A 302 -30.70 -17.69 3.00
C GLU A 302 -30.23 -17.08 1.67
N ALA A 303 -30.28 -17.84 0.59
CA ALA A 303 -29.98 -17.35 -0.75
C ALA A 303 -30.90 -16.17 -1.12
N GLY A 304 -30.36 -15.19 -1.84
CA GLY A 304 -31.08 -13.96 -2.19
C GLY A 304 -31.15 -12.92 -1.07
N ALA A 305 -30.56 -13.17 0.11
CA ALA A 305 -30.53 -12.19 1.18
C ALA A 305 -29.77 -10.91 0.76
N ARG A 306 -30.32 -9.75 1.15
CA ARG A 306 -29.71 -8.45 0.88
C ARG A 306 -28.67 -8.14 1.94
N ILE A 307 -27.46 -7.82 1.50
CA ILE A 307 -26.31 -7.54 2.34
C ILE A 307 -25.83 -6.11 2.09
N LEU A 308 -25.65 -5.35 3.14
CA LEU A 308 -24.94 -4.07 3.10
C LEU A 308 -23.49 -4.28 3.53
N LEU A 309 -22.56 -4.07 2.62
CA LEU A 309 -21.12 -4.06 2.91
C LEU A 309 -20.64 -2.62 3.16
N LEU A 310 -20.07 -2.39 4.32
CA LEU A 310 -19.52 -1.10 4.74
C LEU A 310 -17.99 -1.12 4.65
N GLY A 311 -17.48 -0.36 3.67
CA GLY A 311 -16.06 -0.27 3.33
C GLY A 311 -15.70 -1.08 2.09
N LEU A 312 -15.05 -0.41 1.14
CA LEU A 312 -14.59 -0.95 -0.13
C LEU A 312 -13.10 -0.71 -0.37
N THR A 313 -12.54 0.37 0.16
CA THR A 313 -11.11 0.68 0.04
C THR A 313 -10.26 -0.38 0.73
N PHE A 314 -8.99 -0.53 0.34
CA PHE A 314 -8.15 -1.58 0.90
C PHE A 314 -7.79 -1.35 2.38
N LYS A 315 -7.88 -0.10 2.84
CA LYS A 315 -7.50 0.32 4.19
C LYS A 315 -8.39 1.46 4.68
N GLU A 316 -8.53 1.56 6.00
CA GLU A 316 -9.29 2.62 6.65
C GLU A 316 -8.74 4.03 6.37
N ASN A 317 -9.66 4.94 6.05
CA ASN A 317 -9.42 6.38 5.87
C ASN A 317 -8.43 6.73 4.74
N VAL A 318 -8.26 5.84 3.76
CA VAL A 318 -7.45 6.04 2.56
C VAL A 318 -8.32 5.82 1.32
N PRO A 319 -8.37 6.75 0.36
CA PRO A 319 -9.16 6.63 -0.86
C PRO A 319 -8.43 5.80 -1.93
N ASP A 320 -8.08 4.57 -1.63
CA ASP A 320 -7.35 3.68 -2.55
C ASP A 320 -8.05 2.32 -2.65
N LEU A 321 -8.43 1.95 -3.86
CA LEU A 321 -9.19 0.74 -4.17
C LEU A 321 -8.31 -0.41 -4.68
N ARG A 322 -7.03 -0.18 -4.95
CA ARG A 322 -6.15 -1.17 -5.55
C ARG A 322 -5.99 -2.42 -4.67
N ASN A 323 -6.18 -3.61 -5.28
CA ASN A 323 -6.10 -4.90 -4.61
C ASN A 323 -6.96 -4.96 -3.32
N SER A 324 -8.18 -4.42 -3.38
CA SER A 324 -9.09 -4.44 -2.22
C SER A 324 -9.66 -5.84 -1.97
N LYS A 325 -9.39 -6.40 -0.81
CA LYS A 325 -10.00 -7.66 -0.36
C LYS A 325 -11.45 -7.47 0.09
N ALA A 326 -11.88 -6.25 0.38
CA ALA A 326 -13.29 -5.92 0.60
C ALA A 326 -14.08 -5.95 -0.72
N ALA A 327 -13.50 -5.48 -1.81
CA ALA A 327 -14.08 -5.64 -3.15
C ALA A 327 -14.17 -7.12 -3.55
N GLU A 328 -13.11 -7.90 -3.32
CA GLU A 328 -13.14 -9.35 -3.54
C GLU A 328 -14.25 -10.02 -2.72
N LEU A 329 -14.43 -9.62 -1.46
CA LEU A 329 -15.51 -10.10 -0.58
C LEU A 329 -16.88 -9.78 -1.18
N ALA A 330 -17.14 -8.55 -1.63
CA ALA A 330 -18.40 -8.15 -2.27
C ALA A 330 -18.72 -9.02 -3.49
N LEU A 331 -17.74 -9.20 -4.39
CA LEU A 331 -17.88 -10.01 -5.58
C LEU A 331 -18.15 -11.49 -5.27
N ARG A 332 -17.48 -12.04 -4.27
CA ARG A 332 -17.70 -13.43 -3.83
C ARG A 332 -19.06 -13.63 -3.20
N LEU A 333 -19.56 -12.67 -2.41
CA LEU A 333 -20.92 -12.69 -1.86
C LEU A 333 -21.96 -12.64 -2.98
N ALA A 334 -21.80 -11.74 -3.95
CA ALA A 334 -22.68 -11.67 -5.12
C ALA A 334 -22.67 -12.98 -5.93
N LYS A 335 -21.50 -13.56 -6.17
CA LYS A 335 -21.35 -14.87 -6.85
C LYS A 335 -22.01 -16.00 -6.06
N ARG A 336 -22.13 -15.90 -4.74
CA ARG A 336 -22.81 -16.86 -3.87
C ARG A 336 -24.34 -16.74 -3.93
N GLY A 337 -24.85 -15.70 -4.61
CA GLY A 337 -26.29 -15.48 -4.81
C GLY A 337 -26.91 -14.47 -3.85
N PHE A 338 -26.11 -13.66 -3.16
CA PHE A 338 -26.60 -12.56 -2.31
C PHE A 338 -26.78 -11.27 -3.12
N GLU A 339 -27.71 -10.43 -2.72
CA GLU A 339 -27.87 -9.06 -3.24
C GLU A 339 -26.98 -8.11 -2.43
N VAL A 340 -25.82 -7.74 -2.99
CA VAL A 340 -24.82 -6.95 -2.26
C VAL A 340 -24.92 -5.49 -2.64
N THR A 341 -25.20 -4.66 -1.63
CA THR A 341 -25.08 -3.19 -1.70
C THR A 341 -23.78 -2.80 -1.01
N VAL A 342 -22.95 -1.98 -1.65
CA VAL A 342 -21.70 -1.50 -1.08
C VAL A 342 -21.81 -0.03 -0.77
N HIS A 343 -21.31 0.40 0.40
CA HIS A 343 -21.12 1.81 0.74
C HIS A 343 -19.71 2.04 1.27
N ASP A 344 -19.05 3.02 0.69
CA ASP A 344 -17.76 3.53 1.18
C ASP A 344 -17.69 5.05 0.94
N PRO A 345 -17.46 5.86 1.98
CA PRO A 345 -17.46 7.32 1.86
C PRO A 345 -16.23 7.88 1.15
N LEU A 346 -15.21 7.05 0.89
CA LEU A 346 -13.93 7.45 0.30
C LEU A 346 -13.65 6.82 -1.06
N ALA A 347 -14.43 5.80 -1.45
CA ALA A 347 -14.24 5.13 -2.73
C ALA A 347 -14.67 6.03 -3.88
N ASP A 348 -13.80 6.24 -4.85
CA ASP A 348 -14.16 6.83 -6.13
C ASP A 348 -15.04 5.83 -6.91
N ILE A 349 -16.24 6.30 -7.32
CA ILE A 349 -17.24 5.45 -7.97
C ILE A 349 -16.75 4.99 -9.35
N ALA A 350 -16.13 5.88 -10.12
CA ALA A 350 -15.67 5.55 -11.46
C ALA A 350 -14.49 4.57 -11.42
N GLU A 351 -13.59 4.73 -10.46
CA GLU A 351 -12.48 3.80 -10.23
C GLU A 351 -12.99 2.43 -9.75
N ALA A 352 -13.96 2.39 -8.83
CA ALA A 352 -14.56 1.13 -8.34
C ALA A 352 -15.26 0.36 -9.46
N GLU A 353 -15.96 1.08 -10.35
CA GLU A 353 -16.62 0.48 -11.52
C GLU A 353 -15.58 -0.05 -12.52
N ALA A 354 -14.53 0.73 -12.80
CA ALA A 354 -13.46 0.32 -13.72
C ALA A 354 -12.67 -0.90 -13.21
N LEU A 355 -12.34 -0.95 -11.92
CA LEU A 355 -11.52 -2.02 -11.34
C LEU A 355 -12.31 -3.29 -11.03
N TYR A 356 -13.56 -3.15 -10.58
CA TYR A 356 -14.32 -4.26 -9.99
C TYR A 356 -15.73 -4.45 -10.57
N GLY A 357 -16.22 -3.52 -11.38
CA GLY A 357 -17.62 -3.52 -11.81
C GLY A 357 -18.60 -3.27 -10.66
N LEU A 358 -18.15 -2.58 -9.60
CA LEU A 358 -18.94 -2.25 -8.41
C LEU A 358 -19.28 -0.76 -8.41
N THR A 359 -20.53 -0.43 -8.10
CA THR A 359 -20.98 0.97 -7.96
C THR A 359 -21.33 1.25 -6.49
N PRO A 360 -20.37 1.68 -5.66
CA PRO A 360 -20.63 1.96 -4.25
C PRO A 360 -21.54 3.16 -4.07
N LEU A 361 -22.41 3.10 -3.05
CA LEU A 361 -23.23 4.22 -2.65
C LEU A 361 -22.36 5.31 -2.00
N ALA A 362 -22.58 6.58 -2.40
CA ALA A 362 -21.90 7.73 -1.81
C ALA A 362 -22.35 8.02 -0.35
N ALA A 363 -23.56 7.58 0.03
CA ALA A 363 -24.11 7.77 1.37
C ALA A 363 -24.77 6.50 1.88
N LEU A 364 -24.86 6.37 3.20
CA LEU A 364 -25.62 5.26 3.82
C LEU A 364 -27.08 5.28 3.33
N PRO A 365 -27.61 4.12 2.91
CA PRO A 365 -28.97 4.03 2.39
C PRO A 365 -29.99 4.35 3.49
N ALA A 366 -30.78 5.41 3.29
CA ALA A 366 -31.85 5.78 4.20
C ALA A 366 -33.14 4.99 3.91
N GLY A 367 -33.78 4.46 4.95
CA GLY A 367 -35.06 3.77 4.82
C GLY A 367 -34.99 2.39 4.18
N GLN A 368 -33.80 1.86 3.93
CA GLN A 368 -33.58 0.49 3.48
C GLN A 368 -33.10 -0.37 4.63
N VAL A 369 -33.54 -1.60 4.70
CA VAL A 369 -33.11 -2.59 5.68
C VAL A 369 -32.56 -3.84 5.00
N PHE A 370 -31.57 -4.46 5.62
CA PHE A 370 -30.82 -5.58 5.07
C PHE A 370 -30.90 -6.80 5.99
N GLU A 371 -30.76 -7.97 5.42
CA GLU A 371 -30.65 -9.24 6.17
C GLU A 371 -29.31 -9.33 6.91
N ALA A 372 -28.27 -8.67 6.37
CA ALA A 372 -27.00 -8.49 7.06
C ALA A 372 -26.35 -7.14 6.78
N VAL A 373 -25.61 -6.62 7.76
CA VAL A 373 -24.67 -5.50 7.62
C VAL A 373 -23.29 -6.01 7.97
N LEU A 374 -22.35 -5.88 7.03
CA LEU A 374 -20.96 -6.33 7.17
C LEU A 374 -20.03 -5.12 7.25
N GLY A 375 -19.32 -4.97 8.36
CA GLY A 375 -18.26 -3.97 8.51
C GLY A 375 -16.92 -4.55 8.04
N ALA A 376 -16.49 -4.22 6.82
CA ALA A 376 -15.26 -4.74 6.22
C ALA A 376 -14.06 -3.84 6.46
N VAL A 377 -14.23 -2.50 6.38
CA VAL A 377 -13.16 -1.52 6.57
C VAL A 377 -13.55 -0.53 7.66
N PRO A 378 -12.74 -0.34 8.71
CA PRO A 378 -13.10 0.47 9.87
C PRO A 378 -12.85 1.97 9.64
N HIS A 379 -13.50 2.57 8.62
CA HIS A 379 -13.48 4.01 8.44
C HIS A 379 -14.02 4.74 9.67
N ARG A 380 -13.48 5.91 9.97
CA ARG A 380 -13.97 6.75 11.08
C ARG A 380 -15.47 7.00 11.04
N ALA A 381 -16.05 7.06 9.85
CA ALA A 381 -17.49 7.20 9.64
C ALA A 381 -18.26 5.99 10.18
N PHE A 382 -17.75 4.78 9.99
CA PHE A 382 -18.40 3.55 10.45
C PHE A 382 -18.15 3.23 11.90
N VAL A 383 -16.93 3.50 12.39
CA VAL A 383 -16.61 3.34 13.83
C VAL A 383 -17.51 4.21 14.72
N ARG A 384 -17.99 5.35 14.21
CA ARG A 384 -18.87 6.27 14.93
C ARG A 384 -20.36 5.91 14.86
N LEU A 385 -20.75 4.89 14.13
CA LEU A 385 -22.14 4.43 14.10
C LEU A 385 -22.49 3.82 15.46
N ASP A 386 -23.59 4.28 16.03
CA ASP A 386 -24.15 3.74 17.26
C ASP A 386 -25.06 2.52 16.98
N GLY A 387 -25.49 1.85 18.06
CA GLY A 387 -26.31 0.64 17.97
C GLY A 387 -27.69 0.88 17.36
N GLU A 388 -28.29 2.06 17.54
CA GLU A 388 -29.59 2.41 16.96
C GLU A 388 -29.48 2.59 15.45
N ARG A 389 -28.46 3.28 14.98
CA ARG A 389 -28.19 3.46 13.55
C ARG A 389 -27.91 2.14 12.84
N LEU A 390 -27.08 1.27 13.45
CA LEU A 390 -26.82 -0.06 12.90
C LEU A 390 -28.07 -0.93 12.91
N ALA A 391 -28.85 -0.90 13.97
CA ALA A 391 -30.15 -1.60 14.04
C ALA A 391 -31.14 -1.08 12.99
N GLY A 392 -31.14 0.24 12.71
CA GLY A 392 -31.96 0.86 11.66
C GLY A 392 -31.61 0.42 10.23
N LEU A 393 -30.43 -0.15 10.00
CA LEU A 393 -30.01 -0.75 8.73
C LEU A 393 -30.36 -2.25 8.64
N LEU A 394 -30.68 -2.89 9.75
CA LEU A 394 -30.97 -4.31 9.82
C LEU A 394 -32.48 -4.57 9.93
N ARG A 395 -32.97 -5.58 9.23
CA ARG A 395 -34.30 -6.12 9.50
C ARG A 395 -34.32 -6.81 10.88
N PRO A 396 -35.48 -6.96 11.52
CA PRO A 396 -35.59 -7.74 12.76
C PRO A 396 -34.98 -9.15 12.59
N GLY A 397 -34.11 -9.55 13.52
CA GLY A 397 -33.37 -10.82 13.43
C GLY A 397 -32.18 -10.82 12.45
N GLY A 398 -31.86 -9.67 11.84
CA GLY A 398 -30.73 -9.52 10.92
C GLY A 398 -29.38 -9.74 11.59
N LEU A 399 -28.35 -9.93 10.76
CA LEU A 399 -26.98 -10.23 11.16
C LEU A 399 -26.09 -8.97 11.09
N LEU A 400 -25.47 -8.58 12.19
CA LEU A 400 -24.35 -7.65 12.20
C LEU A 400 -23.04 -8.45 12.19
N ALA A 401 -22.28 -8.36 11.09
CA ALA A 401 -20.98 -9.01 10.96
C ALA A 401 -19.85 -7.96 11.01
N ASP A 402 -18.94 -8.10 11.95
CA ASP A 402 -17.86 -7.15 12.22
C ASP A 402 -16.50 -7.82 11.97
N LEU A 403 -15.89 -7.51 10.81
CA LEU A 403 -14.64 -8.15 10.39
C LEU A 403 -13.40 -7.55 11.08
N LYS A 404 -13.56 -6.42 11.76
CA LYS A 404 -12.44 -5.69 12.37
C LYS A 404 -12.60 -5.45 13.87
N GLY A 405 -13.69 -5.96 14.45
CA GLY A 405 -14.00 -5.76 15.86
C GLY A 405 -14.31 -4.30 16.21
N MET A 406 -14.68 -3.47 15.23
CA MET A 406 -14.91 -2.04 15.44
C MET A 406 -16.17 -1.75 16.27
N TRP A 407 -17.11 -2.69 16.31
CA TRP A 407 -18.37 -2.61 17.05
C TRP A 407 -18.50 -3.69 18.13
N ARG A 408 -17.42 -4.42 18.46
CA ARG A 408 -17.48 -5.56 19.39
C ARG A 408 -18.11 -5.21 20.74
N ASP A 409 -17.84 -4.00 21.26
CA ASP A 409 -18.32 -3.54 22.56
C ASP A 409 -19.64 -2.74 22.46
N LEU A 410 -20.15 -2.55 21.24
CA LEU A 410 -21.35 -1.77 20.99
C LEU A 410 -22.60 -2.55 21.43
N ARG A 411 -23.50 -1.91 22.18
CA ARG A 411 -24.80 -2.48 22.53
C ARG A 411 -25.78 -2.30 21.37
N LEU A 412 -26.27 -3.41 20.82
CA LEU A 412 -27.41 -3.42 19.92
C LEU A 412 -28.70 -3.57 20.71
N PRO A 413 -29.83 -3.02 20.24
CA PRO A 413 -31.14 -3.39 20.73
C PRO A 413 -31.36 -4.91 20.64
N GLY A 414 -32.23 -5.48 21.47
CA GLY A 414 -32.49 -6.92 21.47
C GLY A 414 -33.01 -7.45 20.11
N GLY A 415 -32.75 -8.72 19.80
CA GLY A 415 -33.31 -9.41 18.66
C GLY A 415 -32.44 -9.44 17.37
N TYR A 416 -31.19 -8.95 17.41
CA TYR A 416 -30.24 -9.05 16.29
C TYR A 416 -29.18 -10.11 16.56
N ARG A 417 -28.76 -10.78 15.48
CA ARG A 417 -27.62 -11.71 15.51
C ARG A 417 -26.33 -10.94 15.34
N ARG A 418 -25.29 -11.45 15.92
CA ARG A 418 -23.96 -10.81 15.88
C ARG A 418 -22.88 -11.83 15.59
N TRP A 419 -22.00 -11.49 14.68
CA TRP A 419 -20.79 -12.22 14.41
C TRP A 419 -19.60 -11.25 14.36
N VAL A 420 -18.51 -11.60 15.02
CA VAL A 420 -17.23 -10.89 14.98
C VAL A 420 -16.17 -11.89 14.52
N LEU A 421 -15.31 -11.46 13.55
CA LEU A 421 -14.24 -12.31 13.01
C LEU A 421 -13.26 -12.72 14.10
#